data_bfece3ee8df51956dfbe5806615b2a02
#
_entry.id   bfece3ee8df51956dfbe5806615b2a02
#
_cell.length_a   1.000
_cell.length_b   1.000
_cell.length_c   1.000
_cell.angle_alpha   90.00
_cell.angle_beta   90.00
_cell.angle_gamma   90.00
#
_symmetry.space_group_name_H-M   'P 1'
#
loop_
_entity.id
_entity.type
_entity.pdbx_description
1 polymer ?
#
loop_
_entity_poly.entity_id
_entity_poly.type
_entity_poly.pdbx_seq_one_letter_code
_entity_poly.pdbx_strand_id
1 'polypeptide(L)'
;MRGLVIKNTGSWYTVKTDDGQLIESKIKGNFRLKGIRSTNPVAVGDYVQLITNQEGTAFISSIEDRQNYIIRKSPNLSKQSHILAANLDQALLVVTVNYPETSTTFIDRFLAGAEAYRVPVIIVFNKCDLLSDDELRYEKMMRTLYETIGYQCVEISAATGEGVDELRPLIKDKKTLLSGNSGVGKSTLINQLIPDAAQRTAEISEAHNSGMHTTTFSEMLELPEGGYLIDTPGIKGFGTFDIEKEELTSYFKEIFKFSQHCRFSDCTHTHEPGCAVIKAVEEHYIAASRYQSYLSMLEDKDENKYREAF
;
A
#
# COMPACT_ATOMS: atom_id res chain seq x y z
N MET A 1 -4.97 24.79 15.76
CA MET A 1 -5.07 23.48 16.45
C MET A 1 -4.53 22.43 15.49
N ARG A 2 -3.61 21.58 15.93
CA ARG A 2 -3.02 20.50 15.10
C ARG A 2 -3.81 19.22 15.27
N GLY A 3 -3.90 18.40 14.20
CA GLY A 3 -4.52 17.08 14.27
C GLY A 3 -4.16 16.19 13.09
N LEU A 4 -4.47 14.90 13.23
CA LEU A 4 -4.27 13.85 12.24
C LEU A 4 -5.60 13.55 11.53
N VAL A 5 -5.61 13.57 10.20
CA VAL A 5 -6.77 13.19 9.39
C VAL A 5 -6.93 11.67 9.44
N ILE A 6 -7.98 11.19 10.07
CA ILE A 6 -8.26 9.75 10.22
C ILE A 6 -9.37 9.24 9.29
N LYS A 7 -10.18 10.12 8.73
CA LYS A 7 -11.26 9.76 7.79
C LYS A 7 -11.47 10.86 6.76
N ASN A 8 -11.76 10.44 5.53
CA ASN A 8 -12.05 11.33 4.41
C ASN A 8 -13.29 10.81 3.68
N THR A 9 -14.35 11.62 3.62
CA THR A 9 -15.59 11.30 2.91
C THR A 9 -15.77 12.15 1.64
N GLY A 10 -14.70 12.74 1.12
CA GLY A 10 -14.69 13.61 -0.05
C GLY A 10 -14.96 15.07 0.28
N SER A 11 -16.00 15.38 1.04
CA SER A 11 -16.37 16.74 1.43
C SER A 11 -16.06 17.07 2.89
N TRP A 12 -15.96 16.05 3.73
CA TRP A 12 -15.70 16.15 5.16
C TRP A 12 -14.51 15.30 5.56
N TYR A 13 -13.82 15.75 6.59
CA TYR A 13 -12.66 15.12 7.19
C TYR A 13 -12.86 15.00 8.68
N THR A 14 -12.71 13.79 9.22
CA THR A 14 -12.60 13.59 10.65
C THR A 14 -11.14 13.73 11.03
N VAL A 15 -10.85 14.69 11.89
CA VAL A 15 -9.49 14.99 12.37
C VAL A 15 -9.42 14.67 13.85
N LYS A 16 -8.46 13.81 14.24
CA LYS A 16 -8.11 13.55 15.64
C LYS A 16 -7.05 14.56 16.06
N THR A 17 -7.38 15.42 16.99
CA THR A 17 -6.47 16.44 17.51
C THR A 17 -5.43 15.85 18.47
N ASP A 18 -4.35 16.58 18.76
CA ASP A 18 -3.27 16.11 19.64
C ASP A 18 -3.76 15.83 21.08
N ASP A 19 -4.87 16.45 21.51
CA ASP A 19 -5.56 16.18 22.78
C ASP A 19 -6.62 15.06 22.71
N GLY A 20 -6.69 14.36 21.55
CA GLY A 20 -7.54 13.19 21.34
C GLY A 20 -8.99 13.46 20.94
N GLN A 21 -9.38 14.74 20.72
CA GLN A 21 -10.73 15.06 20.28
C GLN A 21 -10.93 14.75 18.80
N LEU A 22 -12.13 14.28 18.43
CA LEU A 22 -12.52 14.06 17.05
C LEU A 22 -13.31 15.28 16.55
N ILE A 23 -12.83 15.93 15.49
CA ILE A 23 -13.42 17.14 14.94
C ILE A 23 -13.75 16.92 13.47
N GLU A 24 -15.04 17.10 13.14
CA GLU A 24 -15.48 17.16 11.74
C GLU A 24 -15.09 18.49 11.12
N SER A 25 -14.39 18.45 10.00
CA SER A 25 -13.83 19.63 9.37
C SER A 25 -14.00 19.61 7.85
N LYS A 26 -13.90 20.80 7.24
CA LYS A 26 -13.92 21.02 5.80
C LYS A 26 -12.61 21.69 5.35
N ILE A 27 -12.33 21.65 4.06
CA ILE A 27 -11.25 22.42 3.47
C ILE A 27 -11.73 23.87 3.26
N LYS A 28 -10.89 24.84 3.59
CA LYS A 28 -11.18 26.26 3.28
C LYS A 28 -11.10 26.50 1.77
N GLY A 29 -12.11 27.17 1.18
CA GLY A 29 -12.38 27.22 -0.27
C GLY A 29 -11.28 27.65 -1.24
N ASN A 30 -10.16 28.22 -0.76
CA ASN A 30 -9.00 28.62 -1.58
C ASN A 30 -7.76 27.75 -1.35
N PHE A 31 -7.93 26.57 -0.79
CA PHE A 31 -6.82 25.68 -0.44
C PHE A 31 -6.24 25.02 -1.71
N ARG A 32 -5.06 25.47 -2.14
CA ARG A 32 -4.31 24.86 -3.23
C ARG A 32 -2.94 24.41 -2.72
N LEU A 33 -2.65 23.14 -2.77
CA LEU A 33 -1.29 22.62 -2.58
C LEU A 33 -0.44 23.01 -3.79
N LYS A 34 0.69 23.70 -3.54
CA LYS A 34 1.68 23.98 -4.58
C LYS A 34 2.20 22.65 -5.15
N GLY A 35 1.97 22.42 -6.45
CA GLY A 35 2.54 21.31 -7.18
C GLY A 35 1.68 20.04 -7.31
N ILE A 36 0.57 19.90 -6.55
CA ILE A 36 -0.32 18.74 -6.66
C ILE A 36 -1.64 19.16 -7.29
N ARG A 37 -1.89 18.69 -8.53
CA ARG A 37 -3.18 18.82 -9.19
C ARG A 37 -4.10 17.67 -8.75
N SER A 38 -4.59 17.73 -7.52
CA SER A 38 -5.57 16.76 -7.00
C SER A 38 -6.91 17.46 -6.76
N THR A 39 -8.00 16.76 -7.04
CA THR A 39 -9.36 17.20 -6.68
C THR A 39 -9.59 17.17 -5.18
N ASN A 40 -8.82 16.36 -4.45
CA ASN A 40 -8.88 16.23 -3.01
C ASN A 40 -7.45 16.28 -2.43
N PRO A 41 -7.00 17.47 -1.99
CA PRO A 41 -5.62 17.66 -1.58
C PRO A 41 -5.29 17.04 -0.21
N VAL A 42 -6.29 16.73 0.63
CA VAL A 42 -6.13 16.16 1.96
C VAL A 42 -6.40 14.67 1.93
N ALA A 43 -5.51 13.88 2.50
CA ALA A 43 -5.61 12.42 2.60
C ALA A 43 -5.61 11.95 4.05
N VAL A 44 -6.06 10.73 4.29
CA VAL A 44 -5.87 10.09 5.60
C VAL A 44 -4.38 9.96 5.90
N GLY A 45 -4.00 10.20 7.16
CA GLY A 45 -2.59 10.24 7.57
C GLY A 45 -1.94 11.63 7.48
N ASP A 46 -2.60 12.61 6.86
CA ASP A 46 -2.10 14.00 6.87
C ASP A 46 -2.17 14.61 8.27
N TYR A 47 -1.13 15.33 8.66
CA TYR A 47 -1.18 16.26 9.77
C TYR A 47 -1.62 17.63 9.25
N VAL A 48 -2.63 18.20 9.90
CA VAL A 48 -3.29 19.42 9.46
C VAL A 48 -3.41 20.45 10.59
N GLN A 49 -3.50 21.73 10.19
CA GLN A 49 -3.85 22.81 11.10
C GLN A 49 -5.34 23.14 10.93
N LEU A 50 -6.07 23.16 12.04
CA LEU A 50 -7.48 23.49 12.10
C LEU A 50 -7.68 24.92 12.62
N ILE A 51 -8.65 25.62 12.04
CA ILE A 51 -9.21 26.88 12.52
C ILE A 51 -10.74 26.71 12.65
N THR A 52 -11.32 27.29 13.68
CA THR A 52 -12.78 27.35 13.85
C THR A 52 -13.29 28.73 13.45
N ASN A 53 -14.45 28.77 12.79
CA ASN A 53 -15.18 30.02 12.54
C ASN A 53 -16.02 30.42 13.78
N GLN A 54 -16.68 31.57 13.69
CA GLN A 54 -17.54 32.08 14.77
C GLN A 54 -18.74 31.17 15.06
N GLU A 55 -19.14 30.33 14.10
CA GLU A 55 -20.26 29.38 14.20
C GLU A 55 -19.82 28.01 14.72
N GLY A 56 -18.55 27.83 15.07
CA GLY A 56 -18.01 26.56 15.59
C GLY A 56 -17.63 25.52 14.52
N THR A 57 -17.76 25.83 13.22
CA THR A 57 -17.34 24.92 12.15
C THR A 57 -15.82 24.94 12.03
N ALA A 58 -15.20 23.75 12.00
CA ALA A 58 -13.77 23.60 11.82
C ALA A 58 -13.38 23.55 10.33
N PHE A 59 -12.27 24.20 10.02
CA PHE A 59 -11.70 24.21 8.69
C PHE A 59 -10.22 23.85 8.71
N ILE A 60 -9.79 23.01 7.77
CA ILE A 60 -8.40 22.74 7.50
C ILE A 60 -7.81 23.96 6.80
N SER A 61 -6.81 24.59 7.42
CA SER A 61 -6.14 25.80 6.93
C SER A 61 -4.81 25.51 6.25
N SER A 62 -4.12 24.43 6.66
CA SER A 62 -2.87 23.97 6.04
C SER A 62 -2.66 22.47 6.29
N ILE A 63 -1.83 21.87 5.43
CA ILE A 63 -1.30 20.50 5.59
C ILE A 63 0.19 20.65 5.88
N GLU A 64 0.69 19.84 6.81
CA GLU A 64 2.12 19.75 7.09
C GLU A 64 2.84 18.96 5.98
N ASP A 65 4.15 19.12 5.86
CA ASP A 65 4.95 18.41 4.87
C ASP A 65 4.85 16.89 5.08
N ARG A 66 4.58 16.17 4.00
CA ARG A 66 4.46 14.72 4.01
C ARG A 66 5.83 14.08 3.95
N GLN A 67 6.05 13.05 4.76
CA GLN A 67 7.23 12.19 4.67
C GLN A 67 7.15 11.29 3.43
N ASN A 68 5.97 10.73 3.19
CA ASN A 68 5.62 9.91 2.04
C ASN A 68 4.10 9.97 1.79
N TYR A 69 3.68 9.43 0.66
CA TYR A 69 2.25 9.31 0.34
C TYR A 69 2.06 8.26 -0.76
N ILE A 70 0.84 7.79 -0.92
CA ILE A 70 0.47 6.85 -1.97
C ILE A 70 -0.60 7.48 -2.83
N ILE A 71 -0.43 7.37 -4.14
CA ILE A 71 -1.37 7.89 -5.12
C ILE A 71 -2.06 6.75 -5.89
N ARG A 72 -3.26 7.03 -6.36
CA ARG A 72 -3.95 6.28 -7.39
C ARG A 72 -4.22 7.18 -8.57
N LYS A 73 -3.83 6.78 -9.77
CA LYS A 73 -4.27 7.46 -10.99
C LYS A 73 -5.77 7.26 -11.21
N SER A 74 -6.46 8.30 -11.60
CA SER A 74 -7.86 8.19 -12.03
C SER A 74 -7.89 7.57 -13.43
N PRO A 75 -8.68 6.52 -13.67
CA PRO A 75 -8.76 5.87 -14.98
C PRO A 75 -9.32 6.77 -16.08
N ASN A 76 -10.01 7.85 -15.74
CA ASN A 76 -10.74 8.69 -16.70
C ASN A 76 -10.17 10.11 -16.86
N LEU A 77 -9.14 10.49 -16.10
CA LEU A 77 -8.58 11.83 -16.11
C LEU A 77 -7.05 11.72 -16.08
N SER A 78 -6.43 11.72 -17.26
CA SER A 78 -5.00 11.53 -17.50
C SER A 78 -4.05 12.50 -16.75
N LYS A 79 -4.55 13.39 -15.91
CA LYS A 79 -3.77 14.38 -15.17
C LYS A 79 -4.16 14.56 -13.68
N GLN A 80 -5.09 13.75 -13.15
CA GLN A 80 -5.50 13.86 -11.75
C GLN A 80 -5.14 12.58 -11.00
N SER A 81 -4.26 12.70 -10.03
CA SER A 81 -3.94 11.66 -9.07
C SER A 81 -4.71 11.89 -7.78
N HIS A 82 -5.20 10.81 -7.16
CA HIS A 82 -5.80 10.84 -5.84
C HIS A 82 -4.78 10.30 -4.83
N ILE A 83 -4.47 11.11 -3.82
CA ILE A 83 -3.67 10.64 -2.70
C ILE A 83 -4.58 9.78 -1.82
N LEU A 84 -4.19 8.54 -1.62
CA LEU A 84 -4.98 7.56 -0.87
C LEU A 84 -4.67 7.61 0.61
N ALA A 85 -3.38 7.71 0.95
CA ALA A 85 -2.89 7.85 2.31
C ALA A 85 -1.54 8.58 2.31
N ALA A 86 -1.20 9.21 3.43
CA ALA A 86 0.05 9.95 3.62
C ALA A 86 0.70 9.59 4.96
N ASN A 87 2.00 9.88 5.08
CA ASN A 87 2.79 9.68 6.28
C ASN A 87 2.71 8.26 6.84
N LEU A 88 2.82 7.28 5.94
CA LEU A 88 2.81 5.86 6.29
C LEU A 88 4.14 5.45 6.90
N ASP A 89 4.08 4.68 7.99
CA ASP A 89 5.28 4.10 8.59
C ASP A 89 5.65 2.78 7.88
N GLN A 90 4.64 2.05 7.36
CA GLN A 90 4.83 0.79 6.64
C GLN A 90 3.56 0.34 5.90
N ALA A 91 3.68 -0.73 5.12
CA ALA A 91 2.57 -1.46 4.53
C ALA A 91 2.63 -2.95 4.88
N LEU A 92 1.48 -3.57 5.14
CA LEU A 92 1.30 -5.02 5.15
C LEU A 92 0.76 -5.44 3.78
N LEU A 93 1.54 -6.20 3.04
CA LEU A 93 1.08 -6.84 1.81
C LEU A 93 0.62 -8.26 2.14
N VAL A 94 -0.70 -8.45 2.20
CA VAL A 94 -1.29 -9.77 2.44
C VAL A 94 -1.35 -10.54 1.13
N VAL A 95 -0.71 -11.70 1.12
CA VAL A 95 -0.60 -12.60 -0.03
C VAL A 95 -1.04 -14.01 0.35
N THR A 96 -1.44 -14.78 -0.63
CA THR A 96 -1.82 -16.19 -0.47
C THR A 96 -1.21 -17.01 -1.60
N VAL A 97 -0.72 -18.19 -1.28
CA VAL A 97 -0.21 -19.15 -2.28
C VAL A 97 -1.36 -19.66 -3.13
N ASN A 98 -2.50 -19.91 -2.49
CA ASN A 98 -3.72 -20.38 -3.13
C ASN A 98 -4.95 -19.78 -2.44
N TYR A 99 -6.14 -19.90 -3.06
CA TYR A 99 -7.45 -19.51 -2.49
C TYR A 99 -7.67 -18.02 -2.16
N PRO A 100 -7.40 -17.04 -3.06
CA PRO A 100 -6.87 -17.13 -4.42
C PRO A 100 -5.33 -17.06 -4.47
N GLU A 101 -4.74 -17.49 -5.56
CA GLU A 101 -3.32 -17.33 -5.81
C GLU A 101 -2.94 -15.85 -5.95
N THR A 102 -1.83 -15.48 -5.33
CA THR A 102 -1.20 -14.17 -5.53
C THR A 102 0.06 -14.35 -6.38
N SER A 103 0.06 -13.84 -7.60
CA SER A 103 1.20 -13.98 -8.50
C SER A 103 2.44 -13.24 -7.97
N THR A 104 3.63 -13.79 -8.23
CA THR A 104 4.90 -13.13 -7.90
C THR A 104 5.03 -11.78 -8.59
N THR A 105 4.53 -11.64 -9.81
CA THR A 105 4.50 -10.36 -10.53
C THR A 105 3.71 -9.29 -9.78
N PHE A 106 2.57 -9.65 -9.17
CA PHE A 106 1.80 -8.71 -8.36
C PHE A 106 2.59 -8.27 -7.11
N ILE A 107 3.21 -9.24 -6.41
CA ILE A 107 4.03 -8.95 -5.23
C ILE A 107 5.18 -8.02 -5.61
N ASP A 108 5.91 -8.34 -6.66
CA ASP A 108 7.08 -7.62 -7.10
C ASP A 108 6.76 -6.18 -7.53
N ARG A 109 5.65 -6.00 -8.24
CA ARG A 109 5.14 -4.68 -8.62
C ARG A 109 4.76 -3.85 -7.40
N PHE A 110 4.10 -4.46 -6.43
CA PHE A 110 3.78 -3.80 -5.18
C PHE A 110 5.04 -3.35 -4.45
N LEU A 111 6.03 -4.23 -4.34
CA LEU A 111 7.30 -3.93 -3.67
C LEU A 111 8.06 -2.80 -4.37
N ALA A 112 8.16 -2.84 -5.70
CA ALA A 112 8.81 -1.77 -6.47
C ALA A 112 8.12 -0.42 -6.25
N GLY A 113 6.79 -0.42 -6.24
CA GLY A 113 6.04 0.79 -5.95
C GLY A 113 6.22 1.31 -4.53
N ALA A 114 6.24 0.43 -3.54
CA ALA A 114 6.48 0.81 -2.16
C ALA A 114 7.89 1.40 -1.97
N GLU A 115 8.91 0.83 -2.63
CA GLU A 115 10.27 1.40 -2.65
C GLU A 115 10.28 2.81 -3.26
N ALA A 116 9.58 3.03 -4.38
CA ALA A 116 9.47 4.33 -5.02
C ALA A 116 8.87 5.41 -4.10
N TYR A 117 7.91 5.01 -3.25
CA TYR A 117 7.30 5.90 -2.26
C TYR A 117 7.96 5.86 -0.87
N ARG A 118 9.05 5.11 -0.72
CA ARG A 118 9.77 4.96 0.55
C ARG A 118 8.90 4.45 1.69
N VAL A 119 8.04 3.47 1.39
CA VAL A 119 7.18 2.81 2.36
C VAL A 119 7.72 1.40 2.62
N PRO A 120 8.25 1.09 3.81
CA PRO A 120 8.67 -0.25 4.15
C PRO A 120 7.51 -1.25 4.04
N VAL A 121 7.79 -2.47 3.55
CA VAL A 121 6.77 -3.52 3.38
C VAL A 121 7.09 -4.73 4.22
N ILE A 122 6.07 -5.25 4.90
CA ILE A 122 6.04 -6.58 5.49
C ILE A 122 5.12 -7.43 4.62
N ILE A 123 5.62 -8.57 4.13
CA ILE A 123 4.83 -9.52 3.35
C ILE A 123 4.18 -10.51 4.32
N VAL A 124 2.86 -10.61 4.28
CA VAL A 124 2.07 -11.47 5.16
C VAL A 124 1.49 -12.62 4.35
N PHE A 125 2.06 -13.81 4.48
CA PHE A 125 1.56 -15.04 3.88
C PHE A 125 0.38 -15.55 4.72
N ASN A 126 -0.83 -15.44 4.17
CA ASN A 126 -2.06 -15.79 4.88
C ASN A 126 -2.67 -17.08 4.33
N LYS A 127 -3.58 -17.69 5.14
CA LYS A 127 -4.29 -18.93 4.86
C LYS A 127 -3.38 -20.17 4.85
N CYS A 128 -2.32 -20.15 5.64
CA CYS A 128 -1.39 -21.28 5.73
C CYS A 128 -2.06 -22.57 6.25
N ASP A 129 -3.17 -22.42 6.99
CA ASP A 129 -4.04 -23.52 7.44
C ASP A 129 -4.71 -24.33 6.29
N LEU A 130 -4.79 -23.76 5.09
CA LEU A 130 -5.43 -24.40 3.93
C LEU A 130 -4.44 -25.06 2.98
N LEU A 131 -3.13 -24.91 3.21
CA LEU A 131 -2.11 -25.36 2.28
C LEU A 131 -1.78 -26.84 2.46
N SER A 132 -1.64 -27.55 1.34
CA SER A 132 -1.04 -28.88 1.27
C SER A 132 0.47 -28.84 1.55
N ASP A 133 1.08 -29.99 1.79
CA ASP A 133 2.53 -30.09 2.01
C ASP A 133 3.37 -29.51 0.85
N ASP A 134 2.92 -29.66 -0.39
CA ASP A 134 3.59 -29.10 -1.57
C ASP A 134 3.47 -27.58 -1.61
N GLU A 135 2.28 -27.05 -1.30
CA GLU A 135 2.02 -25.61 -1.24
C GLU A 135 2.76 -24.94 -0.08
N LEU A 136 2.88 -25.61 1.06
CA LEU A 136 3.71 -25.15 2.19
C LEU A 136 5.20 -25.07 1.80
N ARG A 137 5.70 -26.07 1.04
CA ARG A 137 7.08 -26.02 0.50
C ARG A 137 7.27 -24.84 -0.45
N TYR A 138 6.29 -24.57 -1.30
CA TYR A 138 6.32 -23.44 -2.22
C TYR A 138 6.25 -22.11 -1.47
N GLU A 139 5.37 -21.97 -0.47
CA GLU A 139 5.29 -20.81 0.41
C GLU A 139 6.64 -20.51 1.07
N LYS A 140 7.25 -21.52 1.68
CA LYS A 140 8.56 -21.40 2.32
C LYS A 140 9.65 -20.96 1.35
N MET A 141 9.62 -21.44 0.11
CA MET A 141 10.55 -21.02 -0.93
C MET A 141 10.33 -19.54 -1.30
N MET A 142 9.10 -19.11 -1.47
CA MET A 142 8.78 -17.70 -1.74
C MET A 142 9.22 -16.82 -0.58
N ARG A 143 8.90 -17.19 0.65
CA ARG A 143 9.29 -16.45 1.85
C ARG A 143 10.80 -16.30 1.93
N THR A 144 11.54 -17.40 1.77
CA THR A 144 13.02 -17.38 1.76
C THR A 144 13.57 -16.44 0.68
N LEU A 145 12.96 -16.41 -0.51
CA LEU A 145 13.33 -15.50 -1.58
C LEU A 145 13.23 -14.04 -1.12
N TYR A 146 12.05 -13.62 -0.62
CA TYR A 146 11.83 -12.25 -0.23
C TYR A 146 12.64 -11.83 1.01
N GLU A 147 12.83 -12.74 1.97
CA GLU A 147 13.72 -12.51 3.12
C GLU A 147 15.17 -12.31 2.70
N THR A 148 15.65 -13.09 1.73
CA THR A 148 17.01 -12.95 1.17
C THR A 148 17.20 -11.60 0.48
N ILE A 149 16.17 -11.07 -0.16
CA ILE A 149 16.18 -9.72 -0.77
C ILE A 149 16.16 -8.63 0.31
N GLY A 150 15.72 -8.95 1.53
CA GLY A 150 15.68 -8.04 2.67
C GLY A 150 14.28 -7.50 2.99
N TYR A 151 13.23 -8.23 2.64
CA TYR A 151 11.87 -7.95 3.10
C TYR A 151 11.54 -8.80 4.33
N GLN A 152 10.84 -8.23 5.28
CA GLN A 152 10.31 -9.00 6.40
C GLN A 152 9.09 -9.78 5.94
N CYS A 153 9.03 -11.08 6.30
CA CYS A 153 7.91 -11.95 5.99
C CYS A 153 7.31 -12.53 7.28
N VAL A 154 5.98 -12.70 7.32
CA VAL A 154 5.26 -13.33 8.42
C VAL A 154 4.25 -14.31 7.82
N GLU A 155 4.15 -15.50 8.40
CA GLU A 155 3.20 -16.54 8.03
C GLU A 155 2.05 -16.54 9.04
N ILE A 156 0.81 -16.54 8.55
CA ILE A 156 -0.37 -16.50 9.40
C ILE A 156 -1.53 -17.34 8.84
N SER A 157 -2.47 -17.64 9.73
CA SER A 157 -3.85 -17.94 9.36
C SER A 157 -4.77 -16.95 10.08
N ALA A 158 -5.28 -15.96 9.36
CA ALA A 158 -6.24 -15.03 9.92
C ALA A 158 -7.56 -15.71 10.34
N ALA A 159 -7.89 -16.87 9.76
CA ALA A 159 -9.10 -17.62 10.10
C ALA A 159 -8.97 -18.30 11.47
N THR A 160 -7.82 -18.90 11.77
CA THR A 160 -7.57 -19.62 13.03
C THR A 160 -6.95 -18.72 14.10
N GLY A 161 -6.33 -17.58 13.71
CA GLY A 161 -5.57 -16.71 14.58
C GLY A 161 -4.08 -17.08 14.70
N GLU A 162 -3.65 -18.18 14.11
CA GLU A 162 -2.26 -18.65 14.15
C GLU A 162 -1.33 -17.61 13.50
N GLY A 163 -0.20 -17.29 14.15
CA GLY A 163 0.79 -16.32 13.68
C GLY A 163 0.36 -14.85 13.78
N VAL A 164 -0.92 -14.54 14.03
CA VAL A 164 -1.41 -13.14 14.07
C VAL A 164 -0.77 -12.33 15.19
N ASP A 165 -0.44 -12.96 16.30
CA ASP A 165 0.21 -12.27 17.42
C ASP A 165 1.63 -11.81 17.10
N GLU A 166 2.29 -12.39 16.09
CA GLU A 166 3.59 -11.93 15.59
C GLU A 166 3.48 -10.58 14.87
N LEU A 167 2.32 -10.26 14.29
CA LEU A 167 2.08 -8.97 13.64
C LEU A 167 1.89 -7.82 14.62
N ARG A 168 1.30 -8.08 15.80
CA ARG A 168 0.95 -7.04 16.77
C ARG A 168 2.12 -6.12 17.14
N PRO A 169 3.30 -6.62 17.56
CA PRO A 169 4.44 -5.77 17.88
C PRO A 169 5.00 -5.03 16.65
N LEU A 170 4.81 -5.57 15.44
CA LEU A 170 5.31 -4.97 14.20
C LEU A 170 4.47 -3.76 13.76
N ILE A 171 3.18 -3.72 14.12
CA ILE A 171 2.24 -2.67 13.72
C ILE A 171 1.92 -1.68 14.86
N LYS A 172 2.33 -2.00 16.09
CA LYS A 172 2.11 -1.15 17.26
C LYS A 172 2.69 0.24 17.04
N ASP A 173 1.92 1.27 17.42
CA ASP A 173 2.28 2.69 17.34
C ASP A 173 2.65 3.17 15.91
N LYS A 174 2.26 2.42 14.86
CA LYS A 174 2.55 2.74 13.46
C LYS A 174 1.28 3.00 12.66
N LYS A 175 1.43 3.81 11.62
CA LYS A 175 0.42 3.99 10.57
C LYS A 175 0.72 2.97 9.48
N THR A 176 -0.03 1.87 9.48
CA THR A 176 0.18 0.70 8.64
C THR A 176 -0.87 0.61 7.57
N LEU A 177 -0.47 0.66 6.30
CA LEU A 177 -1.36 0.40 5.17
C LEU A 177 -1.60 -1.10 5.05
N LEU A 178 -2.85 -1.53 4.92
CA LEU A 178 -3.21 -2.91 4.60
C LEU A 178 -3.53 -3.03 3.10
N SER A 179 -2.80 -3.89 2.41
CA SER A 179 -2.96 -4.13 0.97
C SER A 179 -2.93 -5.62 0.63
N GLY A 180 -3.35 -5.95 -0.58
CA GLY A 180 -3.42 -7.31 -1.12
C GLY A 180 -4.64 -7.51 -1.99
N ASN A 181 -4.67 -8.57 -2.77
CA ASN A 181 -5.75 -8.91 -3.68
C ASN A 181 -7.10 -9.12 -2.97
N SER A 182 -8.18 -9.12 -3.73
CA SER A 182 -9.49 -9.51 -3.21
C SER A 182 -9.47 -10.98 -2.77
N GLY A 183 -10.08 -11.29 -1.63
CA GLY A 183 -10.19 -12.67 -1.14
C GLY A 183 -8.96 -13.20 -0.37
N VAL A 184 -7.84 -12.48 -0.27
CA VAL A 184 -6.65 -12.92 0.49
C VAL A 184 -6.83 -12.91 2.01
N GLY A 185 -7.98 -12.41 2.53
CA GLY A 185 -8.31 -12.46 3.96
C GLY A 185 -8.03 -11.17 4.73
N LYS A 186 -7.90 -10.01 4.07
CA LYS A 186 -7.68 -8.70 4.74
C LYS A 186 -8.74 -8.39 5.80
N SER A 187 -10.02 -8.52 5.47
CA SER A 187 -11.12 -8.25 6.40
C SER A 187 -11.11 -9.20 7.61
N THR A 188 -10.75 -10.46 7.39
CA THR A 188 -10.58 -11.43 8.48
C THR A 188 -9.43 -11.02 9.39
N LEU A 189 -8.30 -10.59 8.81
CA LEU A 189 -7.15 -10.11 9.57
C LEU A 189 -7.49 -8.84 10.37
N ILE A 190 -8.22 -7.89 9.77
CA ILE A 190 -8.70 -6.69 10.50
C ILE A 190 -9.51 -7.10 11.74
N ASN A 191 -10.43 -8.05 11.60
CA ASN A 191 -11.26 -8.51 12.71
C ASN A 191 -10.46 -9.24 13.82
N GLN A 192 -9.35 -9.87 13.48
CA GLN A 192 -8.43 -10.46 14.46
C GLN A 192 -7.60 -9.39 15.20
N LEU A 193 -7.18 -8.34 14.49
CA LEU A 193 -6.34 -7.29 15.06
C LEU A 193 -7.16 -6.26 15.83
N ILE A 194 -8.40 -5.99 15.42
CA ILE A 194 -9.28 -4.97 16.00
C ILE A 194 -10.61 -5.65 16.37
N PRO A 195 -10.79 -6.04 17.64
CA PRO A 195 -12.09 -6.51 18.13
C PRO A 195 -13.17 -5.46 17.80
N ASP A 196 -14.36 -5.91 17.42
CA ASP A 196 -15.50 -5.05 17.04
C ASP A 196 -15.37 -4.26 15.71
N ALA A 197 -14.31 -4.46 14.93
CA ALA A 197 -14.20 -3.83 13.60
C ALA A 197 -15.38 -4.23 12.68
N ALA A 198 -15.89 -5.45 12.79
CA ALA A 198 -17.04 -5.94 12.04
C ALA A 198 -18.34 -5.18 12.37
N GLN A 199 -18.55 -4.81 13.64
CA GLN A 199 -19.72 -4.02 14.05
C GLN A 199 -19.65 -2.60 13.48
N ARG A 200 -18.47 -1.97 13.53
CA ARG A 200 -18.26 -0.61 12.97
C ARG A 200 -18.49 -0.55 11.46
N THR A 201 -18.03 -1.58 10.74
CA THR A 201 -18.27 -1.65 9.28
C THR A 201 -19.73 -1.94 8.93
N ALA A 202 -20.46 -2.70 9.73
CA ALA A 202 -21.89 -2.95 9.55
C ALA A 202 -22.73 -1.69 9.82
N GLU A 203 -22.50 -0.96 10.90
CA GLU A 203 -23.18 0.30 11.22
C GLU A 203 -22.97 1.37 10.15
N ILE A 204 -21.76 1.44 9.56
CA ILE A 204 -21.44 2.36 8.45
C ILE A 204 -22.19 1.96 7.17
N SER A 205 -22.33 0.65 6.89
CA SER A 205 -23.03 0.16 5.69
C SER A 205 -24.55 0.36 5.79
N GLU A 206 -25.15 0.25 6.96
CA GLU A 206 -26.57 0.53 7.17
C GLU A 206 -26.90 2.02 7.07
N ALA A 207 -26.00 2.90 7.53
CA ALA A 207 -26.16 4.36 7.36
C ALA A 207 -26.06 4.82 5.91
N HIS A 208 -25.46 4.01 5.01
CA HIS A 208 -25.28 4.34 3.59
C HIS A 208 -26.21 3.60 2.62
N ASN A 209 -27.22 2.87 3.10
CA ASN A 209 -28.19 2.14 2.25
C ASN A 209 -29.13 3.01 1.42
N SER A 210 -28.89 4.31 1.32
CA SER A 210 -29.62 5.22 0.43
C SER A 210 -28.74 5.80 -0.67
N GLY A 211 -28.36 4.97 -1.66
CA GLY A 211 -27.80 5.50 -2.90
C GLY A 211 -26.47 4.88 -3.33
N MET A 212 -26.59 3.98 -4.28
CA MET A 212 -25.60 3.41 -5.17
C MET A 212 -24.53 4.41 -5.64
N HIS A 213 -23.37 4.41 -4.99
CA HIS A 213 -22.03 4.65 -5.60
C HIS A 213 -21.00 4.13 -4.61
N THR A 214 -20.24 3.12 -5.01
CA THR A 214 -19.06 2.60 -4.30
C THR A 214 -17.98 3.68 -4.25
N THR A 215 -18.18 4.70 -3.45
CA THR A 215 -17.16 5.72 -3.18
C THR A 215 -16.24 5.13 -2.13
N THR A 216 -15.08 4.73 -2.56
CA THR A 216 -14.03 4.12 -1.77
C THR A 216 -13.37 5.19 -0.89
N PHE A 217 -13.90 5.41 0.29
CA PHE A 217 -13.30 6.31 1.27
C PHE A 217 -12.23 5.56 2.04
N SER A 218 -11.08 6.20 2.23
CA SER A 218 -10.03 5.66 3.10
C SER A 218 -10.30 6.06 4.54
N GLU A 219 -10.14 5.11 5.45
CA GLU A 219 -10.32 5.30 6.89
C GLU A 219 -9.15 4.66 7.65
N MET A 220 -8.72 5.30 8.72
CA MET A 220 -7.74 4.79 9.66
C MET A 220 -8.47 4.14 10.84
N LEU A 221 -8.27 2.85 11.02
CA LEU A 221 -8.78 2.07 12.14
C LEU A 221 -7.75 2.10 13.26
N GLU A 222 -8.13 2.58 14.43
CA GLU A 222 -7.24 2.63 15.60
C GLU A 222 -7.02 1.23 16.16
N LEU A 223 -5.75 0.86 16.35
CA LEU A 223 -5.37 -0.42 16.95
C LEU A 223 -5.46 -0.36 18.47
N PRO A 224 -5.92 -1.44 19.15
CA PRO A 224 -6.03 -1.48 20.61
C PRO A 224 -4.71 -1.19 21.35
N GLU A 225 -3.59 -1.56 20.74
CA GLU A 225 -2.25 -1.43 21.32
C GLU A 225 -1.53 -0.14 20.86
N GLY A 226 -2.25 0.76 20.21
CA GLY A 226 -1.72 1.99 19.61
C GLY A 226 -1.36 1.84 18.14
N GLY A 227 -1.39 2.96 17.41
CA GLY A 227 -1.20 3.00 15.97
C GLY A 227 -2.50 2.87 15.17
N TYR A 228 -2.37 2.76 13.86
CA TYR A 228 -3.50 2.75 12.93
C TYR A 228 -3.31 1.73 11.82
N LEU A 229 -4.38 1.04 11.49
CA LEU A 229 -4.49 0.25 10.28
C LEU A 229 -5.30 1.05 9.25
N ILE A 230 -4.74 1.23 8.04
CA ILE A 230 -5.38 1.97 6.97
C ILE A 230 -5.88 0.94 5.96
N ASP A 231 -7.20 0.75 5.92
CA ASP A 231 -7.82 -0.04 4.87
C ASP A 231 -8.25 0.88 3.73
N THR A 232 -7.84 0.49 2.53
CA THR A 232 -8.18 1.24 1.33
C THR A 232 -8.99 0.33 0.41
N PRO A 233 -10.32 0.24 0.61
CA PRO A 233 -11.18 -0.60 -0.20
C PRO A 233 -11.04 -0.22 -1.68
N GLY A 234 -10.87 -1.22 -2.55
CA GLY A 234 -10.78 -1.02 -4.01
C GLY A 234 -9.42 -0.63 -4.56
N ILE A 235 -8.34 -0.65 -3.76
CA ILE A 235 -7.00 -0.73 -4.32
C ILE A 235 -6.78 -2.16 -4.82
N LYS A 236 -7.22 -2.42 -6.05
CA LYS A 236 -6.79 -3.56 -6.82
C LYS A 236 -5.37 -3.23 -7.33
N GLY A 237 -4.36 -3.49 -6.52
CA GLY A 237 -2.97 -3.27 -6.85
C GLY A 237 -2.47 -1.84 -6.56
N PHE A 238 -1.37 -1.78 -5.89
CA PHE A 238 -0.41 -0.67 -5.87
C PHE A 238 0.20 -0.63 -7.28
N GLY A 239 -0.41 -0.08 -8.27
CA GLY A 239 0.06 -0.58 -9.52
C GLY A 239 -0.01 0.29 -10.75
N THR A 240 -0.25 1.55 -10.64
CA THR A 240 0.00 2.45 -11.76
C THR A 240 0.90 3.58 -11.28
N PHE A 241 2.16 3.23 -11.07
CA PHE A 241 3.19 4.20 -10.79
C PHE A 241 3.65 4.81 -12.12
N ASP A 242 3.79 6.12 -12.16
CA ASP A 242 4.67 6.78 -13.12
C ASP A 242 6.11 6.52 -12.66
N ILE A 243 6.57 5.28 -12.77
CA ILE A 243 7.99 4.97 -12.63
C ILE A 243 8.60 5.19 -14.00
N GLU A 244 9.48 6.17 -14.10
CA GLU A 244 10.30 6.31 -15.29
C GLU A 244 11.16 5.06 -15.44
N LYS A 245 11.34 4.58 -16.67
CA LYS A 245 12.05 3.33 -16.94
C LYS A 245 13.47 3.34 -16.40
N GLU A 246 14.10 4.49 -16.45
CA GLU A 246 15.44 4.76 -15.95
C GLU A 246 15.58 4.60 -14.43
N GLU A 247 14.48 4.80 -13.70
CA GLU A 247 14.44 4.67 -12.25
C GLU A 247 14.10 3.26 -11.77
N LEU A 248 13.50 2.42 -12.62
CA LEU A 248 12.96 1.12 -12.24
C LEU A 248 13.99 0.21 -11.58
N THR A 249 15.23 0.22 -12.07
CA THR A 249 16.35 -0.54 -11.49
C THR A 249 16.53 -0.23 -10.00
N SER A 250 16.33 1.02 -9.60
CA SER A 250 16.52 1.47 -8.20
C SER A 250 15.48 0.91 -7.24
N TYR A 251 14.34 0.43 -7.75
CA TYR A 251 13.22 -0.09 -6.95
C TYR A 251 13.21 -1.62 -6.82
N PHE A 252 14.19 -2.29 -7.44
CA PHE A 252 14.46 -3.71 -7.24
C PHE A 252 15.80 -3.86 -6.51
N LYS A 253 15.76 -4.06 -5.19
CA LYS A 253 16.96 -4.03 -4.30
C LYS A 253 18.11 -4.88 -4.80
N GLU A 254 17.84 -6.14 -5.18
CA GLU A 254 18.84 -7.08 -5.67
C GLU A 254 19.34 -6.67 -7.07
N ILE A 255 18.47 -6.21 -7.96
CA ILE A 255 18.87 -5.73 -9.30
C ILE A 255 19.73 -4.48 -9.14
N PHE A 256 19.32 -3.52 -8.31
CA PHE A 256 20.11 -2.33 -8.01
C PHE A 256 21.49 -2.66 -7.48
N LYS A 257 21.58 -3.63 -6.55
CA LYS A 257 22.86 -4.06 -5.99
C LYS A 257 23.83 -4.56 -7.07
N PHE A 258 23.38 -5.40 -8.01
CA PHE A 258 24.23 -5.94 -9.09
C PHE A 258 24.44 -4.91 -10.21
N SER A 259 23.52 -3.98 -10.43
CA SER A 259 23.62 -2.96 -11.49
C SER A 259 24.85 -2.07 -11.33
N GLN A 260 25.33 -1.89 -10.09
CA GLN A 260 26.55 -1.11 -9.79
C GLN A 260 27.82 -1.69 -10.45
N HIS A 261 27.76 -2.92 -10.93
CA HIS A 261 28.87 -3.62 -11.60
C HIS A 261 28.66 -3.73 -13.12
N CYS A 262 27.60 -3.11 -13.67
CA CYS A 262 27.40 -3.08 -15.12
C CYS A 262 28.45 -2.20 -15.82
N ARG A 263 28.79 -2.60 -17.05
CA ARG A 263 29.72 -1.86 -17.89
C ARG A 263 29.23 -0.46 -18.26
N PHE A 264 27.92 -0.32 -18.45
CA PHE A 264 27.28 0.93 -18.89
C PHE A 264 26.44 1.50 -17.76
N SER A 265 26.51 2.81 -17.54
CA SER A 265 25.77 3.51 -16.50
C SER A 265 24.26 3.59 -16.76
N ASP A 266 23.87 3.50 -18.03
CA ASP A 266 22.49 3.53 -18.55
C ASP A 266 21.99 2.13 -18.94
N CYS A 267 22.59 1.06 -18.36
CA CYS A 267 22.22 -0.31 -18.65
C CYS A 267 20.76 -0.59 -18.26
N THR A 268 19.98 -1.07 -19.22
CA THR A 268 18.57 -1.45 -19.00
C THR A 268 18.42 -2.90 -18.55
N HIS A 269 19.55 -3.65 -18.49
CA HIS A 269 19.61 -5.05 -18.10
C HIS A 269 18.79 -6.00 -18.96
N THR A 270 18.61 -5.66 -20.25
CA THR A 270 17.83 -6.46 -21.20
C THR A 270 18.69 -7.23 -22.19
N HIS A 271 19.71 -6.59 -22.78
CA HIS A 271 20.53 -7.18 -23.86
C HIS A 271 21.95 -6.65 -23.91
N GLU A 272 22.35 -5.79 -22.96
CA GLU A 272 23.64 -5.12 -23.01
C GLU A 272 24.79 -6.10 -22.72
N PRO A 273 25.85 -6.07 -23.53
CA PRO A 273 27.00 -6.96 -23.36
C PRO A 273 27.75 -6.62 -22.07
N GLY A 274 28.03 -7.64 -21.26
CA GLY A 274 28.70 -7.46 -19.96
C GLY A 274 27.79 -6.90 -18.86
N CYS A 275 26.49 -7.10 -18.99
CA CYS A 275 25.53 -6.75 -17.95
C CYS A 275 25.72 -7.66 -16.73
N ALA A 276 26.02 -7.05 -15.57
CA ALA A 276 26.20 -7.78 -14.32
C ALA A 276 24.90 -8.36 -13.76
N VAL A 277 23.77 -7.73 -14.07
CA VAL A 277 22.43 -8.21 -13.66
C VAL A 277 22.08 -9.48 -14.42
N ILE A 278 22.22 -9.51 -15.76
CA ILE A 278 21.98 -10.72 -16.57
C ILE A 278 22.84 -11.87 -16.08
N LYS A 279 24.15 -11.61 -15.86
CA LYS A 279 25.06 -12.60 -15.31
C LYS A 279 24.61 -13.10 -13.93
N ALA A 280 24.15 -12.22 -13.05
CA ALA A 280 23.64 -12.59 -11.73
C ALA A 280 22.36 -13.45 -11.80
N VAL A 281 21.51 -13.26 -12.80
CA VAL A 281 20.37 -14.14 -13.08
C VAL A 281 20.82 -15.51 -13.55
N GLU A 282 21.79 -15.58 -14.49
CA GLU A 282 22.37 -16.84 -14.98
C GLU A 282 23.06 -17.65 -13.87
N GLU A 283 23.72 -16.97 -12.95
CA GLU A 283 24.39 -17.55 -11.78
C GLU A 283 23.45 -17.78 -10.59
N HIS A 284 22.14 -17.54 -10.72
CA HIS A 284 21.10 -17.71 -9.69
C HIS A 284 21.24 -16.83 -8.44
N TYR A 285 21.98 -15.72 -8.50
CA TYR A 285 22.01 -14.71 -7.46
C TYR A 285 20.75 -13.81 -7.47
N ILE A 286 20.12 -13.68 -8.62
CA ILE A 286 18.83 -13.02 -8.81
C ILE A 286 17.84 -14.09 -9.30
N ALA A 287 16.69 -14.20 -8.62
CA ALA A 287 15.65 -15.14 -9.02
C ALA A 287 15.06 -14.76 -10.39
N ALA A 288 14.88 -15.77 -11.25
CA ALA A 288 14.32 -15.57 -12.58
C ALA A 288 12.93 -14.91 -12.54
N SER A 289 12.08 -15.26 -11.55
CA SER A 289 10.76 -14.65 -11.36
C SER A 289 10.84 -13.14 -11.11
N ARG A 290 11.79 -12.70 -10.28
CA ARG A 290 12.03 -11.29 -10.00
C ARG A 290 12.52 -10.53 -11.22
N TYR A 291 13.44 -11.13 -11.97
CA TYR A 291 13.91 -10.53 -13.22
C TYR A 291 12.82 -10.46 -14.29
N GLN A 292 11.96 -11.48 -14.39
CA GLN A 292 10.80 -11.44 -15.29
C GLN A 292 9.80 -10.35 -14.89
N SER A 293 9.55 -10.17 -13.60
CA SER A 293 8.71 -9.08 -13.10
C SER A 293 9.30 -7.72 -13.46
N TYR A 294 10.61 -7.55 -13.31
CA TYR A 294 11.32 -6.35 -13.75
C TYR A 294 11.16 -6.07 -15.24
N LEU A 295 11.41 -7.07 -16.11
CA LEU A 295 11.23 -6.94 -17.56
C LEU A 295 9.79 -6.59 -17.94
N SER A 296 8.82 -7.25 -17.28
CA SER A 296 7.39 -6.97 -17.49
C SER A 296 7.04 -5.51 -17.17
N MET A 297 7.65 -4.91 -16.15
CA MET A 297 7.45 -3.50 -15.82
C MET A 297 8.14 -2.56 -16.81
N LEU A 298 9.31 -2.94 -17.35
CA LEU A 298 9.99 -2.18 -18.41
C LEU A 298 9.19 -2.14 -19.72
N GLU A 299 8.47 -3.23 -20.03
CA GLU A 299 7.67 -3.36 -21.26
C GLU A 299 6.32 -2.66 -21.17
N ASP A 300 5.86 -2.30 -19.97
CA ASP A 300 4.58 -1.64 -19.79
C ASP A 300 4.53 -0.33 -20.55
N LYS A 301 3.92 -0.40 -21.73
CA LYS A 301 3.68 0.75 -22.62
C LYS A 301 2.28 1.32 -22.46
N ASP A 302 1.35 0.57 -21.82
CA ASP A 302 -0.08 0.90 -21.81
C ASP A 302 -0.73 0.61 -20.46
N GLU A 303 -1.34 1.62 -19.90
CA GLU A 303 -2.11 1.60 -18.64
C GLU A 303 -3.36 0.69 -18.70
N ASN A 304 -3.70 0.14 -19.88
CA ASN A 304 -4.93 -0.63 -20.13
C ASN A 304 -4.77 -2.14 -20.08
N LYS A 305 -3.56 -2.70 -20.13
CA LYS A 305 -3.32 -4.16 -20.14
C LYS A 305 -3.76 -4.91 -18.89
N TYR A 306 -3.96 -4.21 -17.77
CA TYR A 306 -4.36 -4.81 -16.48
C TYR A 306 -5.87 -4.91 -16.27
N ARG A 307 -6.69 -4.48 -17.23
CA ARG A 307 -8.16 -4.58 -17.17
C ARG A 307 -8.71 -5.90 -17.69
N GLU A 308 -7.95 -6.66 -18.45
CA GLU A 308 -8.42 -7.86 -19.16
C GLU A 308 -8.07 -9.20 -18.48
N ALA A 309 -7.37 -9.20 -17.34
CA ALA A 309 -6.90 -10.42 -16.67
C ALA A 309 -7.69 -10.77 -15.39
N PHE A 310 -8.97 -10.37 -15.32
CA PHE A 310 -9.89 -10.82 -14.25
C PHE A 310 -11.32 -10.95 -14.78
#